data_a63e000ff73171ea90b2cd1fa81192dd
#
_entry.id   a63e000ff73171ea90b2cd1fa81192dd
#
_cell.length_a   1.000
_cell.length_b   1.000
_cell.length_c   1.000
_cell.angle_alpha   90.00
_cell.angle_beta   90.00
_cell.angle_gamma   90.00
#
_symmetry.space_group_name_H-M   'P 1'
#
loop_
_entity.id
_entity.type
_entity.pdbx_description
1 polymer ?
#
loop_
_entity_poly.entity_id
_entity_poly.type
_entity_poly.pdbx_seq_one_letter_code
_entity_poly.pdbx_strand_id
1 'polypeptide(L)'
;MKNVKKGKRKKSDKPQFGLISKILLTINILVVVLYLTACYIGYVDPDSASYLALMPMAYPLFLIATIPTLLFWVVKHRRLMLITVCSWLATIPQICAFMPIHFNDIEQAQSEKGSYTLTTYNTYGFAGDKETKNAIIDEILEKNADFVCIQEATTIDDLRYWHTDPDRIARLCARYPYVHFSNKNHTLGCFSKRPIGIIMEQSIGNYFYVEAYKTSGLGGEIYIINTHMESIGLTVDDKRLYMDLTQTAKKETLKGVRSHLLNKLLRADRQRAVQARLIKSIADSLRTASPHTPLFICGDFNDPPYTYSYLTAKGNYSDAYTDAGVGYAHTYNRNRFYFRIDNIFYDDRLVEAEACRVGTSKASDHHSVTATFNNHNK
;
A
#
# COMPACT_ATOMS: atom_id res chain seq x y z
N MET A 1 81.49 -24.71 7.77
CA MET A 1 80.31 -24.48 8.65
C MET A 1 79.57 -23.24 8.12
N LYS A 2 78.43 -23.45 7.42
CA LYS A 2 77.62 -22.36 6.89
C LYS A 2 76.50 -22.02 7.87
N ASN A 3 76.53 -20.83 8.43
CA ASN A 3 75.51 -20.29 9.30
C ASN A 3 74.21 -19.99 8.49
N VAL A 4 73.16 -20.77 8.71
CA VAL A 4 71.81 -20.53 8.16
C VAL A 4 71.11 -19.53 9.11
N LYS A 5 70.98 -18.27 8.69
CA LYS A 5 70.17 -17.28 9.38
C LYS A 5 68.68 -17.62 9.22
N LYS A 6 68.02 -18.08 10.30
CA LYS A 6 66.53 -18.22 10.37
C LYS A 6 65.85 -16.86 10.18
N GLY A 7 65.23 -16.67 9.05
CA GLY A 7 64.37 -15.50 8.77
C GLY A 7 63.18 -15.47 9.72
N LYS A 8 63.07 -14.42 10.52
CA LYS A 8 61.86 -14.14 11.34
C LYS A 8 60.70 -13.88 10.41
N ARG A 9 59.70 -14.80 10.42
CA ARG A 9 58.40 -14.54 9.82
C ARG A 9 57.82 -13.26 10.42
N LYS A 10 57.65 -12.19 9.57
CA LYS A 10 56.85 -11.02 9.93
C LYS A 10 55.44 -11.49 10.27
N LYS A 11 55.03 -11.30 11.53
CA LYS A 11 53.61 -11.36 11.89
C LYS A 11 52.87 -10.39 10.97
N SER A 12 51.88 -10.89 10.23
CA SER A 12 50.98 -10.03 9.44
C SER A 12 50.25 -9.15 10.45
N ASP A 13 50.53 -7.88 10.53
CA ASP A 13 49.77 -6.90 11.25
C ASP A 13 48.35 -6.91 10.67
N LYS A 14 47.44 -7.59 11.35
CA LYS A 14 46.02 -7.45 11.03
C LYS A 14 45.67 -5.97 11.25
N PRO A 15 45.06 -5.30 10.26
CA PRO A 15 44.71 -3.90 10.42
C PRO A 15 43.84 -3.76 11.67
N GLN A 16 44.37 -3.07 12.69
CA GLN A 16 43.58 -2.80 13.90
C GLN A 16 42.48 -1.80 13.53
N PHE A 17 41.23 -2.22 13.75
CA PHE A 17 40.10 -1.30 13.61
C PHE A 17 40.26 -0.14 14.59
N GLY A 18 40.38 1.09 14.08
CA GLY A 18 40.35 2.29 14.90
C GLY A 18 39.02 2.42 15.65
N LEU A 19 39.00 3.15 16.73
CA LEU A 19 37.81 3.37 17.57
C LEU A 19 36.60 3.83 16.74
N ILE A 20 36.79 4.77 15.81
CA ILE A 20 35.73 5.28 14.90
C ILE A 20 35.16 4.15 14.06
N SER A 21 35.99 3.27 13.49
CA SER A 21 35.49 2.13 12.71
C SER A 21 34.69 1.14 13.53
N LYS A 22 35.05 0.94 14.81
CA LYS A 22 34.26 0.09 15.73
C LYS A 22 32.90 0.70 16.03
N ILE A 23 32.84 1.99 16.33
CA ILE A 23 31.59 2.71 16.60
C ILE A 23 30.68 2.65 15.36
N LEU A 24 31.22 2.95 14.17
CA LEU A 24 30.45 2.91 12.91
C LEU A 24 29.99 1.49 12.54
N LEU A 25 30.77 0.47 12.87
CA LEU A 25 30.33 -0.92 12.69
C LEU A 25 29.15 -1.26 13.60
N THR A 26 29.20 -0.83 14.87
CA THR A 26 28.07 -1.02 15.79
C THR A 26 26.81 -0.30 15.29
N ILE A 27 26.95 0.94 14.82
CA ILE A 27 25.85 1.71 14.24
C ILE A 27 25.29 1.00 12.99
N ASN A 28 26.17 0.53 12.09
CA ASN A 28 25.73 -0.20 10.88
C ASN A 28 24.94 -1.45 11.25
N ILE A 29 25.44 -2.27 12.17
CA ILE A 29 24.73 -3.48 12.62
C ILE A 29 23.36 -3.10 13.21
N LEU A 30 23.29 -2.09 14.06
CA LEU A 30 22.04 -1.62 14.65
C LEU A 30 21.04 -1.16 13.57
N VAL A 31 21.48 -0.33 12.61
CA VAL A 31 20.64 0.15 11.50
C VAL A 31 20.14 -1.01 10.65
N VAL A 32 21.01 -1.98 10.32
CA VAL A 32 20.61 -3.16 9.54
C VAL A 32 19.62 -4.03 10.32
N VAL A 33 19.80 -4.23 11.61
CA VAL A 33 18.83 -4.98 12.45
C VAL A 33 17.48 -4.27 12.46
N LEU A 34 17.43 -2.95 12.67
CA LEU A 34 16.18 -2.19 12.64
C LEU A 34 15.52 -2.25 11.25
N TYR A 35 16.31 -2.15 10.18
CA TYR A 35 15.85 -2.29 8.81
C TYR A 35 15.21 -3.66 8.55
N LEU A 36 15.92 -4.75 8.89
CA LEU A 36 15.40 -6.10 8.72
C LEU A 36 14.16 -6.34 9.59
N THR A 37 14.14 -5.81 10.82
CA THR A 37 12.93 -5.88 11.66
C THR A 37 11.76 -5.18 10.97
N ALA A 38 11.94 -3.98 10.43
CA ALA A 38 10.89 -3.27 9.69
C ALA A 38 10.39 -4.04 8.45
N CYS A 39 11.28 -4.81 7.79
CA CYS A 39 10.92 -5.63 6.63
C CYS A 39 10.11 -6.88 6.97
N TYR A 40 10.36 -7.49 8.14
CA TYR A 40 9.83 -8.84 8.42
C TYR A 40 8.85 -8.89 9.59
N ILE A 41 8.76 -7.88 10.44
CA ILE A 41 7.86 -7.89 11.60
C ILE A 41 6.38 -7.95 11.21
N GLY A 42 6.02 -7.49 10.01
CA GLY A 42 4.66 -7.59 9.48
C GLY A 42 4.13 -9.02 9.31
N TYR A 43 4.99 -10.03 9.38
CA TYR A 43 4.55 -11.44 9.41
C TYR A 43 4.12 -11.89 10.83
N VAL A 44 4.33 -11.06 11.84
CA VAL A 44 3.98 -11.33 13.24
C VAL A 44 2.71 -10.57 13.61
N ASP A 45 1.76 -11.28 14.21
CA ASP A 45 0.49 -10.69 14.66
C ASP A 45 0.75 -9.48 15.57
N PRO A 46 0.05 -8.33 15.38
CA PRO A 46 0.25 -7.11 16.16
C PRO A 46 0.04 -7.29 17.67
N ASP A 47 -0.83 -8.21 18.09
CA ASP A 47 -1.01 -8.51 19.51
C ASP A 47 0.26 -9.10 20.13
N SER A 48 1.03 -9.85 19.35
CA SER A 48 2.34 -10.43 19.78
C SER A 48 3.49 -9.46 19.55
N ALA A 49 3.48 -8.72 18.42
CA ALA A 49 4.55 -7.81 18.04
C ALA A 49 4.56 -6.51 18.85
N SER A 50 3.41 -6.10 19.42
CA SER A 50 3.26 -4.84 20.20
C SER A 50 3.78 -3.63 19.40
N TYR A 51 4.64 -2.79 20.00
CA TYR A 51 5.18 -1.59 19.36
C TYR A 51 6.01 -1.88 18.09
N LEU A 52 6.59 -3.07 17.97
CA LEU A 52 7.34 -3.45 16.78
C LEU A 52 6.46 -3.56 15.53
N ALA A 53 5.15 -3.86 15.69
CA ALA A 53 4.20 -3.93 14.59
C ALA A 53 4.12 -2.62 13.76
N LEU A 54 4.48 -1.49 14.35
CA LEU A 54 4.49 -0.19 13.65
C LEU A 54 5.78 0.06 12.84
N MET A 55 6.81 -0.77 12.96
CA MET A 55 8.09 -0.56 12.28
C MET A 55 8.01 -0.58 10.75
N PRO A 56 7.14 -1.36 10.09
CA PRO A 56 6.97 -1.30 8.64
C PRO A 56 6.61 0.10 8.12
N MET A 57 5.89 0.91 8.90
CA MET A 57 5.59 2.31 8.55
C MET A 57 6.86 3.18 8.47
N ALA A 58 7.91 2.83 9.21
CA ALA A 58 9.20 3.52 9.20
C ALA A 58 10.24 2.88 8.25
N TYR A 59 9.86 1.85 7.49
CA TYR A 59 10.73 1.13 6.56
C TYR A 59 11.58 2.05 5.66
N PRO A 60 11.01 3.10 4.99
CA PRO A 60 11.79 3.96 4.12
C PRO A 60 12.92 4.68 4.84
N LEU A 61 12.69 5.09 6.08
CA LEU A 61 13.69 5.78 6.91
C LEU A 61 14.88 4.86 7.22
N PHE A 62 14.59 3.60 7.58
CA PHE A 62 15.64 2.62 7.85
C PHE A 62 16.40 2.24 6.57
N LEU A 63 15.73 2.09 5.43
CA LEU A 63 16.37 1.86 4.14
C LEU A 63 17.36 3.00 3.81
N ILE A 64 16.91 4.25 3.90
CA ILE A 64 17.75 5.43 3.65
C ILE A 64 18.93 5.47 4.63
N ALA A 65 18.72 5.14 5.91
CA ALA A 65 19.77 5.14 6.93
C ALA A 65 20.89 4.10 6.66
N THR A 66 20.62 3.06 5.86
CA THR A 66 21.66 2.10 5.45
C THR A 66 22.66 2.69 4.44
N ILE A 67 22.28 3.71 3.65
CA ILE A 67 23.09 4.26 2.56
C ILE A 67 24.39 4.88 3.07
N PRO A 68 24.42 5.80 4.06
CA PRO A 68 25.66 6.38 4.58
C PRO A 68 26.62 5.33 5.13
N THR A 69 26.09 4.29 5.80
CA THR A 69 26.92 3.20 6.34
C THR A 69 27.54 2.38 5.22
N LEU A 70 26.79 2.08 4.15
CA LEU A 70 27.29 1.40 2.96
C LEU A 70 28.43 2.19 2.31
N LEU A 71 28.21 3.49 2.05
CA LEU A 71 29.21 4.36 1.42
C LEU A 71 30.51 4.43 2.23
N PHE A 72 30.42 4.53 3.55
CA PHE A 72 31.59 4.50 4.43
C PHE A 72 32.39 3.20 4.28
N TRP A 73 31.71 2.03 4.27
CA TRP A 73 32.38 0.73 4.17
C TRP A 73 32.94 0.44 2.79
N VAL A 74 32.35 0.95 1.72
CA VAL A 74 32.92 0.86 0.36
C VAL A 74 34.32 1.47 0.33
N VAL A 75 34.52 2.61 1.04
CA VAL A 75 35.82 3.32 1.05
C VAL A 75 36.80 2.70 2.05
N LYS A 76 36.35 2.35 3.27
CA LYS A 76 37.25 1.97 4.37
C LYS A 76 37.52 0.47 4.46
N HIS A 77 36.50 -0.38 4.32
CA HIS A 77 36.61 -1.83 4.50
C HIS A 77 35.58 -2.56 3.64
N ARG A 78 35.89 -2.81 2.38
CA ARG A 78 34.98 -3.38 1.36
C ARG A 78 34.24 -4.67 1.81
N ARG A 79 34.86 -5.48 2.70
CA ARG A 79 34.20 -6.70 3.22
C ARG A 79 33.02 -6.38 4.12
N LEU A 80 33.02 -5.24 4.84
CA LEU A 80 31.95 -4.85 5.75
C LEU A 80 30.74 -4.24 5.01
N MET A 81 30.91 -3.78 3.76
CA MET A 81 29.77 -3.38 2.93
C MET A 81 28.81 -4.57 2.69
N LEU A 82 29.32 -5.80 2.72
CA LEU A 82 28.51 -7.01 2.50
C LEU A 82 27.38 -7.13 3.54
N ILE A 83 27.52 -6.59 4.75
CA ILE A 83 26.46 -6.59 5.76
C ILE A 83 25.21 -5.90 5.21
N THR A 84 25.39 -4.70 4.65
CA THR A 84 24.28 -3.92 4.07
C THR A 84 23.82 -4.51 2.74
N VAL A 85 24.73 -4.90 1.86
CA VAL A 85 24.38 -5.51 0.55
C VAL A 85 23.60 -6.80 0.75
N CYS A 86 24.01 -7.69 1.64
CA CYS A 86 23.27 -8.93 1.94
C CYS A 86 21.89 -8.62 2.54
N SER A 87 21.76 -7.59 3.38
CA SER A 87 20.45 -7.18 3.90
C SER A 87 19.52 -6.68 2.79
N TRP A 88 20.03 -5.94 1.80
CA TRP A 88 19.24 -5.51 0.64
C TRP A 88 18.84 -6.68 -0.25
N LEU A 89 19.76 -7.60 -0.52
CA LEU A 89 19.44 -8.82 -1.29
C LEU A 89 18.36 -9.66 -0.60
N ALA A 90 18.40 -9.77 0.73
CA ALA A 90 17.40 -10.49 1.51
C ALA A 90 16.01 -9.79 1.50
N THR A 91 15.96 -8.51 1.12
CA THR A 91 14.73 -7.69 1.16
C THR A 91 14.34 -7.16 -0.23
N ILE A 92 14.79 -7.78 -1.31
CA ILE A 92 14.42 -7.40 -2.69
C ILE A 92 12.89 -7.30 -2.86
N PRO A 93 12.06 -8.25 -2.37
CA PRO A 93 10.61 -8.14 -2.52
C PRO A 93 10.04 -6.87 -1.86
N GLN A 94 10.55 -6.48 -0.68
CA GLN A 94 10.12 -5.25 0.01
C GLN A 94 10.57 -4.00 -0.75
N ILE A 95 11.79 -4.00 -1.30
CA ILE A 95 12.29 -2.88 -2.11
C ILE A 95 11.45 -2.75 -3.37
N CYS A 96 11.16 -3.85 -4.07
CA CYS A 96 10.34 -3.84 -5.29
C CYS A 96 8.90 -3.40 -5.01
N ALA A 97 8.29 -3.81 -3.90
CA ALA A 97 6.95 -3.34 -3.53
C ALA A 97 6.91 -1.83 -3.23
N PHE A 98 8.02 -1.27 -2.76
CA PHE A 98 8.13 0.14 -2.44
C PHE A 98 8.52 1.01 -3.65
N MET A 99 9.37 0.48 -4.53
CA MET A 99 9.87 1.15 -5.75
C MET A 99 9.95 0.14 -6.91
N PRO A 100 8.82 -0.30 -7.47
CA PRO A 100 8.83 -1.15 -8.65
C PRO A 100 9.36 -0.39 -9.88
N ILE A 101 9.86 -1.14 -10.87
CA ILE A 101 10.45 -0.56 -12.10
C ILE A 101 9.85 -1.28 -13.30
N HIS A 102 8.59 -0.92 -13.64
CA HIS A 102 7.87 -1.44 -14.81
C HIS A 102 7.33 -0.26 -15.62
N PHE A 103 7.86 -0.06 -16.82
CA PHE A 103 7.57 1.11 -17.65
C PHE A 103 6.43 0.89 -18.68
N ASN A 104 5.56 -0.08 -18.42
CA ASN A 104 4.43 -0.37 -19.29
C ASN A 104 3.44 0.80 -19.33
N ASP A 105 2.87 1.07 -20.51
CA ASP A 105 1.89 2.13 -20.69
C ASP A 105 0.48 1.60 -20.42
N ILE A 106 -0.28 2.30 -19.57
CA ILE A 106 -1.64 1.90 -19.22
C ILE A 106 -2.61 2.04 -20.41
N GLU A 107 -2.44 3.07 -21.24
CA GLU A 107 -3.28 3.28 -22.40
C GLU A 107 -3.04 2.18 -23.44
N GLN A 108 -1.79 1.78 -23.65
CA GLN A 108 -1.43 0.68 -24.53
C GLN A 108 -2.02 -0.64 -23.97
N ALA A 109 -1.86 -0.93 -22.69
CA ALA A 109 -2.41 -2.11 -22.05
C ALA A 109 -3.94 -2.17 -22.14
N GLN A 110 -4.64 -1.04 -21.97
CA GLN A 110 -6.09 -0.96 -22.12
C GLN A 110 -6.58 -1.19 -23.55
N SER A 111 -5.77 -0.91 -24.55
CA SER A 111 -6.11 -1.11 -25.96
C SER A 111 -6.02 -2.56 -26.41
N GLU A 112 -5.40 -3.43 -25.61
CA GLU A 112 -5.27 -4.84 -25.93
C GLU A 112 -6.62 -5.57 -25.85
N LYS A 113 -6.87 -6.43 -26.85
CA LYS A 113 -8.13 -7.18 -26.93
C LYS A 113 -8.22 -8.17 -25.76
N GLY A 114 -9.28 -8.04 -24.97
CA GLY A 114 -9.54 -8.91 -23.82
C GLY A 114 -9.00 -8.38 -22.51
N SER A 115 -8.36 -7.20 -22.50
CA SER A 115 -7.94 -6.54 -21.27
C SER A 115 -9.13 -6.17 -20.37
N TYR A 116 -8.87 -6.06 -19.08
CA TYR A 116 -9.82 -5.62 -18.06
C TYR A 116 -9.17 -4.61 -17.14
N THR A 117 -9.80 -3.45 -16.98
CA THR A 117 -9.26 -2.37 -16.16
C THR A 117 -10.09 -2.19 -14.90
N LEU A 118 -9.42 -2.22 -13.75
CA LEU A 118 -9.97 -2.00 -12.41
C LEU A 118 -9.35 -0.75 -11.80
N THR A 119 -10.20 0.13 -11.23
CA THR A 119 -9.77 1.29 -10.44
C THR A 119 -10.31 1.16 -9.03
N THR A 120 -9.51 1.51 -8.04
CA THR A 120 -9.94 1.77 -6.66
C THR A 120 -9.66 3.23 -6.30
N TYR A 121 -10.61 3.88 -5.64
CA TYR A 121 -10.52 5.29 -5.31
C TYR A 121 -11.31 5.65 -4.04
N ASN A 122 -10.61 6.03 -2.97
CA ASN A 122 -11.24 6.68 -1.82
C ASN A 122 -11.55 8.14 -2.21
N THR A 123 -12.85 8.48 -2.28
CA THR A 123 -13.33 9.78 -2.77
C THR A 123 -13.52 10.82 -1.68
N TYR A 124 -13.17 10.50 -0.43
CA TYR A 124 -13.35 11.38 0.73
C TYR A 124 -14.79 11.92 0.84
N GLY A 125 -15.79 11.09 0.61
CA GLY A 125 -17.20 11.46 0.63
C GLY A 125 -17.59 12.53 -0.39
N PHE A 126 -16.80 12.71 -1.48
CA PHE A 126 -16.92 13.88 -2.37
C PHE A 126 -16.92 15.21 -1.60
N ALA A 127 -16.14 15.29 -0.52
CA ALA A 127 -16.06 16.50 0.30
C ALA A 127 -15.45 17.66 -0.48
N GLY A 128 -15.85 18.89 -0.10
CA GLY A 128 -15.35 20.12 -0.73
C GLY A 128 -16.43 20.86 -1.50
N ASP A 129 -15.98 21.82 -2.30
CA ASP A 129 -16.84 22.64 -3.15
C ASP A 129 -17.29 21.90 -4.44
N LYS A 130 -18.04 22.61 -5.27
CA LYS A 130 -18.55 22.06 -6.53
C LYS A 130 -17.40 21.65 -7.48
N GLU A 131 -16.37 22.46 -7.56
CA GLU A 131 -15.19 22.21 -8.40
C GLU A 131 -14.47 20.95 -7.99
N THR A 132 -14.30 20.72 -6.69
CA THR A 132 -13.69 19.51 -6.12
C THR A 132 -14.51 18.26 -6.48
N LYS A 133 -15.84 18.32 -6.29
CA LYS A 133 -16.74 17.20 -6.65
C LYS A 133 -16.68 16.90 -8.15
N ASN A 134 -16.68 17.92 -8.97
CA ASN A 134 -16.55 17.82 -10.42
C ASN A 134 -15.21 17.16 -10.81
N ALA A 135 -14.12 17.56 -10.17
CA ALA A 135 -12.80 17.00 -10.44
C ALA A 135 -12.69 15.52 -10.05
N ILE A 136 -13.38 15.07 -8.98
CA ILE A 136 -13.47 13.64 -8.63
C ILE A 136 -14.19 12.86 -9.73
N ILE A 137 -15.32 13.40 -10.25
CA ILE A 137 -16.05 12.76 -11.36
C ILE A 137 -15.18 12.73 -12.63
N ASP A 138 -14.50 13.83 -12.95
CA ASP A 138 -13.62 13.90 -14.12
C ASP A 138 -12.48 12.86 -14.02
N GLU A 139 -11.88 12.67 -12.82
CA GLU A 139 -10.88 11.63 -12.56
C GLU A 139 -11.44 10.23 -12.86
N ILE A 140 -12.64 9.90 -12.36
CA ILE A 140 -13.29 8.61 -12.61
C ILE A 140 -13.55 8.39 -14.13
N LEU A 141 -14.02 9.44 -14.81
CA LEU A 141 -14.28 9.40 -16.24
C LEU A 141 -13.00 9.26 -17.09
N GLU A 142 -11.92 9.93 -16.67
CA GLU A 142 -10.61 9.88 -17.34
C GLU A 142 -9.99 8.49 -17.26
N LYS A 143 -10.05 7.82 -16.09
CA LYS A 143 -9.53 6.45 -15.93
C LYS A 143 -10.23 5.47 -16.85
N ASN A 144 -11.50 5.71 -17.16
CA ASN A 144 -12.29 4.91 -18.11
C ASN A 144 -12.20 3.38 -17.84
N ALA A 145 -12.05 2.99 -16.57
CA ALA A 145 -11.91 1.61 -16.15
C ALA A 145 -13.19 0.79 -16.46
N ASP A 146 -13.09 -0.52 -16.55
CA ASP A 146 -14.27 -1.39 -16.70
C ASP A 146 -15.09 -1.47 -15.42
N PHE A 147 -14.38 -1.40 -14.28
CA PHE A 147 -14.97 -1.39 -12.95
C PHE A 147 -14.23 -0.40 -12.04
N VAL A 148 -14.97 0.43 -11.31
CA VAL A 148 -14.41 1.41 -10.35
C VAL A 148 -14.98 1.10 -8.98
N CYS A 149 -14.11 0.71 -8.04
CA CYS A 149 -14.44 0.55 -6.63
C CYS A 149 -14.21 1.87 -5.90
N ILE A 150 -15.22 2.32 -5.18
CA ILE A 150 -15.19 3.59 -4.42
C ILE A 150 -15.22 3.29 -2.93
N GLN A 151 -14.40 3.98 -2.16
CA GLN A 151 -14.46 4.05 -0.71
C GLN A 151 -14.86 5.47 -0.30
N GLU A 152 -15.48 5.61 0.87
CA GLU A 152 -16.15 6.82 1.31
C GLU A 152 -17.10 7.33 0.21
N ALA A 153 -17.95 6.44 -0.27
CA ALA A 153 -18.81 6.66 -1.41
C ALA A 153 -19.92 7.70 -1.10
N THR A 154 -20.40 8.33 -2.15
CA THR A 154 -21.55 9.23 -2.12
C THR A 154 -22.49 8.83 -3.26
N THR A 155 -23.79 8.77 -3.01
CA THR A 155 -24.77 8.35 -4.01
C THR A 155 -24.92 9.38 -5.14
N ILE A 156 -25.40 8.91 -6.29
CA ILE A 156 -25.73 9.81 -7.41
C ILE A 156 -26.77 10.86 -7.02
N ASP A 157 -27.73 10.50 -6.19
CA ASP A 157 -28.76 11.42 -5.73
C ASP A 157 -28.21 12.49 -4.78
N ASP A 158 -27.28 12.14 -3.90
CA ASP A 158 -26.56 13.10 -3.06
C ASP A 158 -25.71 14.04 -3.91
N LEU A 159 -25.03 13.55 -4.93
CA LEU A 159 -24.26 14.38 -5.87
C LEU A 159 -25.16 15.37 -6.60
N ARG A 160 -26.38 14.97 -7.02
CA ARG A 160 -27.39 15.85 -7.60
C ARG A 160 -27.89 16.88 -6.61
N TYR A 161 -28.19 16.44 -5.37
CA TYR A 161 -28.64 17.30 -4.29
C TYR A 161 -27.59 18.38 -3.93
N TRP A 162 -26.30 18.06 -3.99
CA TRP A 162 -25.20 19.00 -3.71
C TRP A 162 -24.82 19.86 -4.91
N HIS A 163 -25.69 19.99 -5.91
CA HIS A 163 -25.50 20.84 -7.08
C HIS A 163 -24.19 20.58 -7.84
N THR A 164 -23.73 19.33 -7.86
CA THR A 164 -22.67 18.90 -8.77
C THR A 164 -23.11 19.14 -10.22
N ASP A 165 -22.18 19.31 -11.13
CA ASP A 165 -22.48 19.57 -12.53
C ASP A 165 -23.36 18.47 -13.14
N PRO A 166 -24.61 18.76 -13.58
CA PRO A 166 -25.52 17.76 -14.12
C PRO A 166 -24.98 17.05 -15.38
N ASP A 167 -24.22 17.75 -16.23
CA ASP A 167 -23.65 17.15 -17.45
C ASP A 167 -22.55 16.11 -17.11
N ARG A 168 -21.76 16.37 -16.04
CA ARG A 168 -20.78 15.41 -15.55
C ARG A 168 -21.46 14.17 -14.97
N ILE A 169 -22.51 14.35 -14.19
CA ILE A 169 -23.31 13.23 -13.65
C ILE A 169 -23.93 12.43 -14.79
N ALA A 170 -24.49 13.09 -15.81
CA ALA A 170 -25.06 12.43 -16.96
C ALA A 170 -24.00 11.60 -17.72
N ARG A 171 -22.80 12.15 -17.94
CA ARG A 171 -21.68 11.44 -18.55
C ARG A 171 -21.21 10.25 -17.69
N LEU A 172 -21.15 10.41 -16.36
CA LEU A 172 -20.81 9.33 -15.46
C LEU A 172 -21.80 8.18 -15.55
N CYS A 173 -23.11 8.48 -15.47
CA CYS A 173 -24.18 7.47 -15.60
C CYS A 173 -24.22 6.82 -16.99
N ALA A 174 -23.94 7.58 -18.04
CA ALA A 174 -23.85 7.02 -19.40
C ALA A 174 -22.65 6.10 -19.58
N ARG A 175 -21.51 6.43 -18.94
CA ARG A 175 -20.29 5.62 -18.99
C ARG A 175 -20.43 4.34 -18.16
N TYR A 176 -21.08 4.44 -17.01
CA TYR A 176 -21.25 3.35 -16.04
C TYR A 176 -22.75 3.13 -15.78
N PRO A 177 -23.43 2.37 -16.62
CA PRO A 177 -24.86 2.12 -16.49
C PRO A 177 -25.22 1.24 -15.29
N TYR A 178 -24.24 0.54 -14.72
CA TYR A 178 -24.42 -0.29 -13.53
C TYR A 178 -23.68 0.33 -12.35
N VAL A 179 -24.46 0.73 -11.35
CA VAL A 179 -23.96 1.39 -10.15
C VAL A 179 -24.53 0.69 -8.92
N HIS A 180 -23.71 0.52 -7.91
CA HIS A 180 -24.14 0.02 -6.62
C HIS A 180 -23.49 0.86 -5.52
N PHE A 181 -24.25 1.08 -4.44
CA PHE A 181 -23.79 1.66 -3.18
C PHE A 181 -24.25 0.79 -2.04
N SER A 182 -23.39 0.58 -1.04
CA SER A 182 -23.71 -0.24 0.13
C SER A 182 -24.97 0.24 0.86
N ASN A 183 -25.73 -0.70 1.37
CA ASN A 183 -27.00 -0.41 2.04
C ASN A 183 -26.80 0.31 3.39
N LYS A 184 -25.63 0.18 4.00
CA LYS A 184 -25.29 0.79 5.29
C LYS A 184 -24.34 1.96 5.08
N ASN A 185 -24.86 3.18 5.33
CA ASN A 185 -24.10 4.44 5.35
C ASN A 185 -23.36 4.79 4.04
N HIS A 186 -23.65 4.12 2.92
CA HIS A 186 -23.06 4.38 1.60
C HIS A 186 -21.54 4.50 1.57
N THR A 187 -20.83 3.76 2.44
CA THR A 187 -19.38 3.89 2.59
C THR A 187 -18.59 3.23 1.49
N LEU A 188 -19.17 2.20 0.84
CA LEU A 188 -18.62 1.59 -0.35
C LEU A 188 -19.56 1.78 -1.53
N GLY A 189 -18.98 1.84 -2.72
CA GLY A 189 -19.74 1.89 -3.96
C GLY A 189 -18.91 1.36 -5.11
N CYS A 190 -19.59 1.14 -6.22
CA CYS A 190 -18.91 0.82 -7.47
C CYS A 190 -19.65 1.36 -8.68
N PHE A 191 -18.90 1.65 -9.69
CA PHE A 191 -19.36 1.98 -11.04
C PHE A 191 -18.85 0.92 -12.01
N SER A 192 -19.72 0.39 -12.86
CA SER A 192 -19.35 -0.67 -13.80
C SER A 192 -19.94 -0.45 -15.19
N LYS A 193 -19.18 -0.79 -16.21
CA LYS A 193 -19.65 -0.87 -17.58
C LYS A 193 -20.49 -2.13 -17.84
N ARG A 194 -20.49 -3.09 -16.90
CA ARG A 194 -21.12 -4.40 -17.06
C ARG A 194 -22.01 -4.72 -15.84
N PRO A 195 -23.00 -5.64 -15.96
CA PRO A 195 -23.86 -6.02 -14.86
C PRO A 195 -23.10 -6.44 -13.60
N ILE A 196 -23.60 -6.03 -12.45
CA ILE A 196 -23.02 -6.31 -11.12
C ILE A 196 -23.97 -7.24 -10.37
N GLY A 197 -23.44 -8.33 -9.81
CA GLY A 197 -24.13 -9.14 -8.82
C GLY A 197 -23.45 -9.00 -7.48
N ILE A 198 -24.22 -8.69 -6.43
CA ILE A 198 -23.70 -8.61 -5.07
C ILE A 198 -23.61 -10.02 -4.52
N ILE A 199 -22.43 -10.46 -4.09
CA ILE A 199 -22.21 -11.76 -3.45
C ILE A 199 -22.44 -11.65 -1.95
N MET A 200 -21.83 -10.61 -1.35
CA MET A 200 -21.94 -10.34 0.08
C MET A 200 -21.63 -8.89 0.40
N GLU A 201 -22.18 -8.44 1.52
CA GLU A 201 -21.88 -7.16 2.17
C GLU A 201 -21.67 -7.43 3.65
N GLN A 202 -20.54 -6.99 4.22
CA GLN A 202 -20.24 -7.18 5.63
C GLN A 202 -19.55 -5.96 6.23
N SER A 203 -19.81 -5.70 7.51
CA SER A 203 -19.20 -4.63 8.28
C SER A 203 -18.84 -5.10 9.68
N ILE A 204 -17.76 -4.54 10.25
CA ILE A 204 -17.39 -4.73 11.66
C ILE A 204 -17.25 -3.34 12.29
N GLY A 205 -18.08 -3.06 13.31
CA GLY A 205 -18.14 -1.73 13.90
C GLY A 205 -18.69 -0.68 12.92
N ASN A 206 -18.21 0.55 13.03
CA ASN A 206 -18.71 1.69 12.26
C ASN A 206 -17.77 2.15 11.13
N TYR A 207 -16.59 1.54 10.98
CA TYR A 207 -15.52 2.07 10.12
C TYR A 207 -14.90 1.04 9.18
N PHE A 208 -15.24 -0.24 9.32
CA PHE A 208 -14.80 -1.28 8.41
C PHE A 208 -15.95 -1.79 7.57
N TYR A 209 -15.73 -1.81 6.25
CA TYR A 209 -16.70 -2.30 5.28
C TYR A 209 -16.00 -3.17 4.25
N VAL A 210 -16.65 -4.24 3.85
CA VAL A 210 -16.21 -5.11 2.77
C VAL A 210 -17.41 -5.60 1.97
N GLU A 211 -17.32 -5.51 0.67
CA GLU A 211 -18.31 -6.04 -0.27
C GLU A 211 -17.61 -6.92 -1.31
N ALA A 212 -18.28 -7.98 -1.70
CA ALA A 212 -17.82 -8.83 -2.80
C ALA A 212 -18.86 -8.80 -3.93
N TYR A 213 -18.35 -8.58 -5.13
CA TYR A 213 -19.14 -8.49 -6.36
C TYR A 213 -18.74 -9.60 -7.33
N LYS A 214 -19.71 -9.99 -8.16
CA LYS A 214 -19.46 -10.69 -9.39
C LYS A 214 -19.84 -9.84 -10.60
N THR A 215 -19.04 -9.90 -11.63
CA THR A 215 -19.29 -9.24 -12.91
C THR A 215 -18.62 -10.03 -14.02
N SER A 216 -18.72 -9.58 -15.27
CA SER A 216 -18.03 -10.23 -16.38
C SER A 216 -16.79 -9.44 -16.79
N GLY A 217 -15.73 -10.15 -17.09
CA GLY A 217 -14.46 -9.60 -17.58
C GLY A 217 -13.53 -10.72 -18.03
N LEU A 218 -12.46 -10.41 -18.72
CA LEU A 218 -11.43 -11.38 -19.11
C LEU A 218 -11.99 -12.64 -19.79
N GLY A 219 -13.11 -12.49 -20.52
CA GLY A 219 -13.77 -13.59 -21.24
C GLY A 219 -14.68 -14.48 -20.39
N GLY A 220 -14.88 -14.18 -19.10
CA GLY A 220 -15.69 -14.97 -18.17
C GLY A 220 -16.25 -14.18 -17.02
N GLU A 221 -16.68 -14.87 -15.98
CA GLU A 221 -17.03 -14.28 -14.67
C GLU A 221 -15.75 -13.92 -13.91
N ILE A 222 -15.78 -12.82 -13.18
CA ILE A 222 -14.72 -12.38 -12.26
C ILE A 222 -15.33 -11.98 -10.92
N TYR A 223 -14.55 -12.09 -9.84
CA TYR A 223 -14.90 -11.64 -8.51
C TYR A 223 -14.06 -10.43 -8.10
N ILE A 224 -14.71 -9.45 -7.46
CA ILE A 224 -14.04 -8.24 -6.96
C ILE A 224 -14.48 -8.05 -5.50
N ILE A 225 -13.49 -7.95 -4.60
CA ILE A 225 -13.69 -7.56 -3.21
C ILE A 225 -13.28 -6.10 -3.07
N ASN A 226 -14.23 -5.24 -2.69
CA ASN A 226 -13.99 -3.83 -2.35
C ASN A 226 -13.98 -3.68 -0.83
N THR A 227 -12.98 -3.00 -0.29
CA THR A 227 -12.84 -2.83 1.16
C THR A 227 -12.41 -1.43 1.55
N HIS A 228 -12.86 -1.00 2.75
CA HIS A 228 -12.33 0.17 3.44
C HIS A 228 -12.05 -0.23 4.89
N MET A 229 -10.76 -0.29 5.24
CA MET A 229 -10.32 -0.72 6.57
C MET A 229 -10.23 0.45 7.54
N GLU A 230 -10.17 0.12 8.83
CA GLU A 230 -10.09 1.09 9.93
C GLU A 230 -8.95 2.08 9.74
N SER A 231 -9.29 3.37 9.75
CA SER A 231 -8.29 4.44 9.75
C SER A 231 -7.66 4.61 11.14
N ILE A 232 -6.55 5.35 11.22
CA ILE A 232 -5.92 5.67 12.51
C ILE A 232 -6.84 6.54 13.40
N GLY A 233 -7.86 7.18 12.81
CA GLY A 233 -8.82 8.02 13.53
C GLY A 233 -8.17 9.26 14.15
N LEU A 234 -7.22 9.89 13.46
CA LEU A 234 -6.59 11.13 13.91
C LEU A 234 -7.59 12.28 13.84
N THR A 235 -7.89 12.90 14.98
CA THR A 235 -8.68 14.12 15.05
C THR A 235 -7.92 15.33 14.48
N VAL A 236 -8.61 16.44 14.26
CA VAL A 236 -7.96 17.71 13.84
C VAL A 236 -6.87 18.12 14.84
N ASP A 237 -7.13 17.93 16.15
CA ASP A 237 -6.17 18.25 17.19
C ASP A 237 -4.97 17.28 17.19
N ASP A 238 -5.18 15.98 16.92
CA ASP A 238 -4.09 15.03 16.76
C ASP A 238 -3.20 15.40 15.55
N LYS A 239 -3.83 15.82 14.43
CA LYS A 239 -3.11 16.25 13.23
C LYS A 239 -2.30 17.53 13.50
N ARG A 240 -2.87 18.53 14.19
CA ARG A 240 -2.14 19.72 14.63
C ARG A 240 -0.98 19.36 15.54
N LEU A 241 -1.24 18.52 16.52
CA LEU A 241 -0.26 18.06 17.48
C LEU A 241 0.92 17.30 16.82
N TYR A 242 0.65 16.46 15.82
CA TYR A 242 1.67 15.84 14.98
C TYR A 242 2.50 16.87 14.21
N MET A 243 1.85 17.85 13.62
CA MET A 243 2.51 18.95 12.90
C MET A 243 3.42 19.77 13.84
N ASP A 244 2.94 20.10 15.04
CA ASP A 244 3.71 20.82 16.07
C ASP A 244 4.92 20.03 16.55
N LEU A 245 4.79 18.69 16.69
CA LEU A 245 5.88 17.79 17.03
C LEU A 245 6.98 17.73 15.97
N THR A 246 6.61 17.91 14.70
CA THR A 246 7.58 17.92 13.59
C THR A 246 8.25 19.28 13.40
N GLN A 247 7.66 20.37 13.93
CA GLN A 247 8.15 21.73 13.75
C GLN A 247 8.77 22.33 15.02
N THR A 248 8.31 21.95 16.21
CA THR A 248 8.73 22.59 17.49
C THR A 248 8.97 21.54 18.59
N ALA A 249 10.22 21.22 18.85
CA ALA A 249 10.62 20.24 19.86
C ALA A 249 10.58 20.82 21.30
N LYS A 250 9.40 21.13 21.87
CA LYS A 250 9.26 21.43 23.29
C LYS A 250 9.10 20.14 24.10
N LYS A 251 10.07 19.84 24.99
CA LYS A 251 10.23 18.55 25.68
C LYS A 251 9.07 18.11 26.59
N GLU A 252 8.32 19.02 27.20
CA GLU A 252 7.33 18.67 28.24
C GLU A 252 5.97 18.23 27.69
N THR A 253 5.54 18.77 26.57
CA THR A 253 4.31 18.38 25.87
C THR A 253 4.48 17.04 25.12
N LEU A 254 5.72 16.64 24.86
CA LEU A 254 6.08 15.51 24.01
C LEU A 254 5.69 14.12 24.54
N LYS A 255 5.76 13.87 25.87
CA LYS A 255 5.55 12.52 26.41
C LYS A 255 4.09 12.07 26.34
N GLY A 256 3.16 12.92 26.79
CA GLY A 256 1.72 12.60 26.79
C GLY A 256 1.15 12.45 25.38
N VAL A 257 1.58 13.34 24.49
CA VAL A 257 1.18 13.35 23.08
C VAL A 257 1.67 12.13 22.34
N ARG A 258 2.94 11.78 22.49
CA ARG A 258 3.52 10.58 21.85
C ARG A 258 2.81 9.32 22.28
N SER A 259 2.52 9.16 23.58
CA SER A 259 1.81 7.97 24.08
C SER A 259 0.38 7.90 23.53
N HIS A 260 -0.32 9.03 23.45
CA HIS A 260 -1.68 9.09 22.90
C HIS A 260 -1.72 8.71 21.42
N LEU A 261 -0.89 9.32 20.58
CA LEU A 261 -0.78 8.99 19.15
C LEU A 261 -0.35 7.55 18.92
N LEU A 262 0.64 7.08 19.70
CA LEU A 262 1.13 5.71 19.60
C LEU A 262 0.05 4.69 19.96
N ASN A 263 -0.75 4.94 21.00
CA ASN A 263 -1.86 4.08 21.40
C ASN A 263 -2.97 4.04 20.32
N LYS A 264 -3.25 5.17 19.64
CA LYS A 264 -4.18 5.19 18.51
C LYS A 264 -3.67 4.35 17.35
N LEU A 265 -2.39 4.49 17.00
CA LEU A 265 -1.75 3.67 15.95
C LEU A 265 -1.84 2.18 16.27
N LEU A 266 -1.46 1.77 17.48
CA LEU A 266 -1.52 0.36 17.91
C LEU A 266 -2.95 -0.19 17.93
N ARG A 267 -3.92 0.63 18.37
CA ARG A 267 -5.33 0.22 18.35
C ARG A 267 -5.81 -0.01 16.92
N ALA A 268 -5.56 0.94 16.03
CA ALA A 268 -5.95 0.83 14.63
C ALA A 268 -5.28 -0.38 13.96
N ASP A 269 -3.99 -0.62 14.22
CA ASP A 269 -3.25 -1.75 13.68
C ASP A 269 -3.86 -3.10 14.09
N ARG A 270 -4.24 -3.26 15.39
CA ARG A 270 -4.95 -4.45 15.87
C ARG A 270 -6.33 -4.62 15.23
N GLN A 271 -7.07 -3.54 15.05
CA GLN A 271 -8.38 -3.57 14.39
C GLN A 271 -8.23 -4.00 12.93
N ARG A 272 -7.27 -3.42 12.20
CA ARG A 272 -6.96 -3.81 10.83
C ARG A 272 -6.52 -5.26 10.71
N ALA A 273 -5.78 -5.79 11.70
CA ALA A 273 -5.42 -7.20 11.72
C ALA A 273 -6.64 -8.15 11.72
N VAL A 274 -7.67 -7.83 12.51
CA VAL A 274 -8.94 -8.59 12.52
C VAL A 274 -9.64 -8.47 11.16
N GLN A 275 -9.71 -7.26 10.60
CA GLN A 275 -10.34 -6.96 9.33
C GLN A 275 -9.64 -7.67 8.17
N ALA A 276 -8.31 -7.67 8.16
CA ALA A 276 -7.50 -8.36 7.16
C ALA A 276 -7.72 -9.88 7.17
N ARG A 277 -7.84 -10.48 8.35
CA ARG A 277 -8.19 -11.92 8.47
C ARG A 277 -9.57 -12.22 7.89
N LEU A 278 -10.54 -11.32 8.07
CA LEU A 278 -11.86 -11.48 7.47
C LEU A 278 -11.81 -11.37 5.94
N ILE A 279 -11.14 -10.35 5.39
CA ILE A 279 -10.94 -10.19 3.94
C ILE A 279 -10.32 -11.47 3.36
N LYS A 280 -9.26 -11.97 4.00
CA LYS A 280 -8.61 -13.22 3.60
C LYS A 280 -9.58 -14.40 3.61
N SER A 281 -10.39 -14.54 4.66
CA SER A 281 -11.38 -15.61 4.79
C SER A 281 -12.43 -15.57 3.66
N ILE A 282 -12.89 -14.36 3.31
CA ILE A 282 -13.82 -14.16 2.19
C ILE A 282 -13.16 -14.58 0.87
N ALA A 283 -11.94 -14.09 0.62
CA ALA A 283 -11.20 -14.40 -0.60
C ALA A 283 -10.91 -15.91 -0.73
N ASP A 284 -10.50 -16.57 0.34
CA ASP A 284 -10.26 -18.00 0.39
C ASP A 284 -11.56 -18.81 0.14
N SER A 285 -12.69 -18.36 0.68
CA SER A 285 -14.00 -18.99 0.46
C SER A 285 -14.45 -18.89 -1.01
N LEU A 286 -14.35 -17.70 -1.61
CA LEU A 286 -14.67 -17.48 -3.03
C LEU A 286 -13.76 -18.31 -3.94
N ARG A 287 -12.46 -18.32 -3.65
CA ARG A 287 -11.48 -19.10 -4.41
C ARG A 287 -11.71 -20.62 -4.30
N THR A 288 -12.13 -21.10 -3.12
CA THR A 288 -12.47 -22.52 -2.93
C THR A 288 -13.74 -22.89 -3.68
N ALA A 289 -14.76 -22.03 -3.68
CA ALA A 289 -16.00 -22.27 -4.40
C ALA A 289 -15.83 -22.19 -5.93
N SER A 290 -14.92 -21.33 -6.41
CA SER A 290 -14.71 -21.07 -7.85
C SER A 290 -13.22 -20.92 -8.18
N PRO A 291 -12.44 -22.01 -8.20
CA PRO A 291 -10.97 -21.95 -8.28
C PRO A 291 -10.41 -21.45 -9.63
N HIS A 292 -11.27 -21.36 -10.66
CA HIS A 292 -10.92 -20.88 -12.00
C HIS A 292 -11.49 -19.50 -12.33
N THR A 293 -12.15 -18.85 -11.36
CA THR A 293 -12.67 -17.50 -11.52
C THR A 293 -11.64 -16.50 -11.00
N PRO A 294 -11.13 -15.58 -11.84
CA PRO A 294 -10.23 -14.52 -11.38
C PRO A 294 -10.84 -13.71 -10.24
N LEU A 295 -10.04 -13.47 -9.20
CA LEU A 295 -10.45 -12.71 -8.02
C LEU A 295 -9.50 -11.53 -7.82
N PHE A 296 -10.10 -10.37 -7.59
CA PHE A 296 -9.41 -9.12 -7.26
C PHE A 296 -9.84 -8.67 -5.87
N ILE A 297 -8.90 -8.11 -5.11
CA ILE A 297 -9.16 -7.49 -3.81
C ILE A 297 -8.61 -6.08 -3.88
N CYS A 298 -9.47 -5.07 -3.74
CA CYS A 298 -9.03 -3.68 -3.84
C CYS A 298 -9.70 -2.81 -2.79
N GLY A 299 -9.14 -1.64 -2.55
CA GLY A 299 -9.69 -0.68 -1.61
C GLY A 299 -8.64 0.11 -0.86
N ASP A 300 -9.11 0.84 0.13
CA ASP A 300 -8.29 1.53 1.12
C ASP A 300 -8.02 0.61 2.32
N PHE A 301 -6.80 0.12 2.42
CA PHE A 301 -6.34 -0.74 3.51
C PHE A 301 -5.88 0.06 4.74
N ASN A 302 -5.77 1.38 4.62
CA ASN A 302 -5.28 2.27 5.67
C ASN A 302 -3.91 1.86 6.25
N ASP A 303 -3.15 1.04 5.52
CA ASP A 303 -1.87 0.49 5.94
C ASP A 303 -0.90 0.35 4.76
N PRO A 304 0.39 0.71 4.94
CA PRO A 304 1.37 0.58 3.87
C PRO A 304 1.76 -0.88 3.61
N PRO A 305 2.44 -1.16 2.47
CA PRO A 305 2.97 -2.48 2.17
C PRO A 305 3.83 -3.07 3.28
N TYR A 306 3.77 -4.41 3.42
CA TYR A 306 4.52 -5.19 4.40
C TYR A 306 4.15 -4.99 5.88
N THR A 307 3.02 -4.32 6.17
CA THR A 307 2.36 -4.44 7.48
C THR A 307 1.63 -5.77 7.59
N TYR A 308 1.24 -6.17 8.80
CA TYR A 308 0.50 -7.42 9.02
C TYR A 308 -0.84 -7.45 8.29
N SER A 309 -1.58 -6.35 8.32
CA SER A 309 -2.86 -6.23 7.64
C SER A 309 -2.73 -6.34 6.13
N TYR A 310 -1.74 -5.65 5.53
CA TYR A 310 -1.44 -5.76 4.11
C TYR A 310 -1.09 -7.20 3.71
N LEU A 311 -0.14 -7.84 4.42
CA LEU A 311 0.29 -9.20 4.11
C LEU A 311 -0.83 -10.23 4.29
N THR A 312 -1.66 -10.06 5.34
CA THR A 312 -2.78 -10.95 5.63
C THR A 312 -3.89 -10.82 4.60
N ALA A 313 -4.31 -9.58 4.28
CA ALA A 313 -5.36 -9.34 3.29
C ALA A 313 -4.90 -9.76 1.88
N LYS A 314 -3.65 -9.47 1.52
CA LYS A 314 -3.05 -9.93 0.26
C LYS A 314 -3.01 -11.46 0.19
N GLY A 315 -2.64 -12.12 1.27
CA GLY A 315 -2.52 -13.59 1.29
C GLY A 315 -1.62 -14.12 0.17
N ASN A 316 -2.16 -15.02 -0.65
CA ASN A 316 -1.46 -15.62 -1.78
C ASN A 316 -1.70 -14.90 -3.12
N TYR A 317 -2.30 -13.71 -3.10
CA TYR A 317 -2.51 -12.88 -4.28
C TYR A 317 -1.29 -12.00 -4.54
N SER A 318 -1.11 -11.56 -5.78
CA SER A 318 -0.08 -10.60 -6.16
C SER A 318 -0.58 -9.15 -6.03
N ASP A 319 0.34 -8.20 -5.90
CA ASP A 319 0.04 -6.76 -5.81
C ASP A 319 0.30 -6.12 -7.17
N ALA A 320 -0.74 -5.61 -7.80
CA ALA A 320 -0.67 -5.02 -9.14
C ALA A 320 0.34 -3.86 -9.26
N TYR A 321 0.48 -3.04 -8.20
CA TYR A 321 1.48 -1.97 -8.22
C TYR A 321 2.91 -2.52 -8.12
N THR A 322 3.13 -3.55 -7.33
CA THR A 322 4.44 -4.21 -7.22
C THR A 322 4.86 -4.83 -8.55
N ASP A 323 3.91 -5.45 -9.27
CA ASP A 323 4.20 -6.25 -10.46
C ASP A 323 4.17 -5.42 -11.76
N ALA A 324 3.43 -4.30 -11.79
CA ALA A 324 3.23 -3.50 -13.01
C ALA A 324 3.30 -1.98 -12.80
N GLY A 325 3.71 -1.53 -11.62
CA GLY A 325 3.86 -0.11 -11.29
C GLY A 325 5.25 0.45 -11.56
N VAL A 326 5.42 1.76 -11.37
CA VAL A 326 6.69 2.47 -11.58
C VAL A 326 7.00 3.42 -10.43
N GLY A 327 8.18 3.26 -9.83
CA GLY A 327 8.77 4.16 -8.86
C GLY A 327 8.08 4.17 -7.50
N TYR A 328 8.42 5.15 -6.68
CA TYR A 328 7.74 5.38 -5.41
C TYR A 328 6.35 5.99 -5.64
N ALA A 329 5.34 5.37 -5.08
CA ALA A 329 3.99 5.92 -5.08
C ALA A 329 3.44 6.09 -3.67
N HIS A 330 2.60 7.10 -3.53
CA HIS A 330 1.75 7.29 -2.37
C HIS A 330 0.32 7.53 -2.85
N THR A 331 -0.62 6.94 -2.18
CA THR A 331 -2.04 7.13 -2.47
C THR A 331 -2.69 8.10 -1.49
N TYR A 332 -2.24 8.18 -0.24
CA TYR A 332 -2.64 9.22 0.69
C TYR A 332 -1.71 10.44 0.60
N ASN A 333 -2.28 11.66 0.52
CA ASN A 333 -1.54 12.89 0.21
C ASN A 333 -1.73 14.04 1.21
N ARG A 334 -2.24 13.77 2.43
CA ARG A 334 -2.47 14.81 3.45
C ARG A 334 -1.50 14.67 4.63
N ASN A 335 -1.32 15.75 5.35
CA ASN A 335 -0.61 15.80 6.64
C ASN A 335 0.83 15.27 6.61
N ARG A 336 1.51 15.30 5.45
CA ARG A 336 2.86 14.73 5.23
C ARG A 336 2.95 13.21 5.43
N PHE A 337 1.82 12.52 5.45
CA PHE A 337 1.76 11.06 5.41
C PHE A 337 1.66 10.61 3.95
N TYR A 338 2.79 10.36 3.33
CA TYR A 338 2.87 9.96 1.93
C TYR A 338 3.06 8.44 1.87
N PHE A 339 1.96 7.68 2.05
CA PHE A 339 1.96 6.23 2.01
C PHE A 339 1.07 5.73 0.89
N ARG A 340 1.44 4.59 0.31
CA ARG A 340 0.56 3.81 -0.55
C ARG A 340 -0.29 2.91 0.36
N ILE A 341 -1.54 3.27 0.57
CA ILE A 341 -2.48 2.55 1.43
C ILE A 341 -3.68 2.02 0.65
N ASP A 342 -3.88 2.48 -0.58
CA ASP A 342 -4.84 1.93 -1.53
C ASP A 342 -4.11 0.93 -2.43
N ASN A 343 -4.67 -0.27 -2.58
CA ASN A 343 -4.02 -1.36 -3.29
C ASN A 343 -5.03 -2.15 -4.14
N ILE A 344 -4.51 -2.86 -5.15
CA ILE A 344 -5.24 -3.85 -5.94
C ILE A 344 -4.43 -5.15 -5.89
N PHE A 345 -4.97 -6.17 -5.24
CA PHE A 345 -4.42 -7.53 -5.26
C PHE A 345 -5.19 -8.38 -6.26
N TYR A 346 -4.53 -9.32 -6.91
CA TYR A 346 -5.11 -10.11 -7.98
C TYR A 346 -4.60 -11.56 -7.99
N ASP A 347 -5.37 -12.47 -8.56
CA ASP A 347 -5.00 -13.88 -8.68
C ASP A 347 -4.04 -14.09 -9.85
N ASP A 348 -2.73 -14.00 -9.57
CA ASP A 348 -1.65 -14.15 -10.52
C ASP A 348 -1.52 -15.54 -11.17
N ARG A 349 -2.30 -16.50 -10.70
CA ARG A 349 -2.38 -17.83 -11.34
C ARG A 349 -3.27 -17.82 -12.59
N LEU A 350 -4.20 -16.87 -12.67
CA LEU A 350 -5.23 -16.80 -13.69
C LEU A 350 -5.06 -15.59 -14.61
N VAL A 351 -4.51 -14.50 -14.10
CA VAL A 351 -4.36 -13.24 -14.82
C VAL A 351 -3.01 -12.61 -14.55
N GLU A 352 -2.58 -11.73 -15.45
CA GLU A 352 -1.36 -10.95 -15.38
C GLU A 352 -1.70 -9.46 -15.29
N ALA A 353 -0.98 -8.70 -14.45
CA ALA A 353 -1.07 -7.26 -14.39
C ALA A 353 -0.13 -6.65 -15.45
N GLU A 354 -0.69 -6.00 -16.46
CA GLU A 354 0.06 -5.39 -17.56
C GLU A 354 0.57 -3.99 -17.22
N ALA A 355 -0.23 -3.21 -16.51
CA ALA A 355 0.12 -1.86 -16.08
C ALA A 355 -0.61 -1.50 -14.80
N CYS A 356 0.03 -0.72 -13.94
CA CYS A 356 -0.59 -0.14 -12.75
C CYS A 356 -0.09 1.28 -12.53
N ARG A 357 -1.01 2.21 -12.27
CA ARG A 357 -0.70 3.64 -12.05
C ARG A 357 -1.48 4.20 -10.88
N VAL A 358 -0.83 5.11 -10.18
CA VAL A 358 -1.45 5.96 -9.17
C VAL A 358 -1.79 7.29 -9.82
N GLY A 359 -3.01 7.79 -9.61
CA GLY A 359 -3.49 9.08 -10.10
C GLY A 359 -2.71 10.25 -9.49
N THR A 360 -2.92 11.43 -10.05
CA THR A 360 -2.25 12.67 -9.60
C THR A 360 -3.23 13.76 -9.19
N SER A 361 -4.54 13.51 -9.27
CA SER A 361 -5.58 14.44 -8.84
C SER A 361 -5.45 14.76 -7.35
N LYS A 362 -5.71 16.00 -6.99
CA LYS A 362 -5.74 16.48 -5.60
C LYS A 362 -7.16 16.75 -5.10
N ALA A 363 -8.16 16.29 -5.84
CA ALA A 363 -9.56 16.49 -5.51
C ALA A 363 -9.99 15.72 -4.27
N SER A 364 -9.46 14.50 -4.07
CA SER A 364 -9.55 13.76 -2.82
C SER A 364 -8.26 13.89 -2.01
N ASP A 365 -8.27 13.47 -0.76
CA ASP A 365 -7.07 13.26 0.03
C ASP A 365 -6.38 11.92 -0.29
N HIS A 366 -6.99 11.13 -1.16
CA HIS A 366 -6.37 9.97 -1.80
C HIS A 366 -6.20 10.19 -3.31
N HIS A 367 -5.27 9.45 -3.88
CA HIS A 367 -5.11 9.27 -5.32
C HIS A 367 -5.73 7.94 -5.75
N SER A 368 -6.37 7.91 -6.91
CA SER A 368 -6.88 6.67 -7.49
C SER A 368 -5.74 5.69 -7.81
N VAL A 369 -6.00 4.39 -7.72
CA VAL A 369 -5.11 3.34 -8.24
C VAL A 369 -5.83 2.62 -9.36
N THR A 370 -5.22 2.57 -10.54
CA THR A 370 -5.78 1.91 -11.73
C THR A 370 -4.82 0.86 -12.23
N ALA A 371 -5.32 -0.36 -12.44
CA ALA A 371 -4.55 -1.45 -13.02
C ALA A 371 -5.30 -2.12 -14.18
N THR A 372 -4.54 -2.55 -15.18
CA THR A 372 -5.03 -3.28 -16.34
C THR A 372 -4.50 -4.71 -16.30
N PHE A 373 -5.38 -5.65 -16.59
CA PHE A 373 -5.12 -7.08 -16.50
C PHE A 373 -5.47 -7.78 -17.81
N ASN A 374 -4.69 -8.81 -18.13
CA ASN A 374 -4.96 -9.75 -19.21
C ASN A 374 -4.99 -11.18 -18.67
N ASN A 375 -5.67 -12.09 -19.39
CA ASN A 375 -5.50 -13.51 -19.11
C ASN A 375 -4.06 -13.91 -19.43
N HIS A 376 -3.50 -14.85 -18.65
CA HIS A 376 -2.26 -15.46 -19.07
C HIS A 376 -2.39 -15.98 -20.49
N ASN A 377 -1.47 -15.58 -21.36
CA ASN A 377 -1.38 -16.14 -22.70
C ASN A 377 -1.19 -17.66 -22.58
N LYS A 378 -2.23 -18.42 -22.89
CA LYS A 378 -2.21 -19.87 -22.98
C LYS A 378 -1.46 -20.32 -24.20
#